data_92cc5b9195d204a46701426cc9bf525d
#
_entry.id   92cc5b9195d204a46701426cc9bf525d
#
_cell.length_a   1.000
_cell.length_b   1.000
_cell.length_c   1.000
_cell.angle_alpha   90.00
_cell.angle_beta   90.00
_cell.angle_gamma   90.00
#
_symmetry.space_group_name_H-M   'P 1'
#
loop_
_entity.id
_entity.type
_entity.pdbx_description
1 polymer ?
#
loop_
_entity_poly.entity_id
_entity_poly.type
_entity_poly.pdbx_seq_one_letter_code
_entity_poly.pdbx_strand_id
1 'polypeptide(L)'
;MRPSLLALCLLLATSAHAHAQAHAQDAAHKLAQDAVIVDTHIDAPGILMDTWADLGIEAKDREFDYPKARAGGLDVAFMSIYTSAGQDADGSAWQVANAMIDGVEALVQRHPDRFALLTSPADVARLREGGRVLLPLGMENGAPIGDTLANLQFFFDRGVRYITLAHSANNRIADSSYVQDKQWNGLSPFGRQVVKEMNRLGIMVDVSHLGDASAMEAIELSTVPVIASHSAFRHFTPGFERNISDELARAVAASGGVVQVPFGTAFIDPASAADTQAHFRAINDFNRHNAELKAQGKPALDRAQFDKDWEAAHPPRQSTLAQVLDQIDYGVQLIGIDHVGIGSDFDGVGGELAEGLRTVADFPNLVAGLQARGYDDAGIGKILGGNLLRTWARIEAGAVPQD
;
A
#
# COMPACT_ATOMS: atom_id res chain seq x y z
N MET A 1 -7.52 -49.58 34.43
CA MET A 1 -6.68 -48.44 34.85
C MET A 1 -7.51 -47.16 34.76
N ARG A 2 -7.77 -46.49 35.86
CA ARG A 2 -8.50 -45.19 35.85
C ARG A 2 -7.51 -44.11 35.44
N PRO A 3 -7.86 -43.23 34.49
CA PRO A 3 -7.00 -42.09 34.17
C PRO A 3 -6.82 -41.23 35.42
N SER A 4 -5.60 -40.74 35.66
CA SER A 4 -5.32 -39.91 36.82
C SER A 4 -6.12 -38.60 36.73
N LEU A 5 -6.58 -38.07 37.87
CA LEU A 5 -7.27 -36.76 37.92
C LEU A 5 -6.50 -35.67 37.20
N LEU A 6 -5.15 -35.73 37.19
CA LEU A 6 -4.28 -34.77 36.49
C LEU A 6 -4.46 -34.83 34.96
N ALA A 7 -4.61 -36.02 34.36
CA ALA A 7 -4.86 -36.18 32.93
C ALA A 7 -6.24 -35.67 32.51
N LEU A 8 -7.25 -35.81 33.37
CA LEU A 8 -8.59 -35.29 33.12
C LEU A 8 -8.64 -33.76 33.22
N CYS A 9 -7.93 -33.15 34.18
CA CYS A 9 -7.80 -31.69 34.30
C CYS A 9 -7.04 -31.09 33.12
N LEU A 10 -5.97 -31.72 32.61
CA LEU A 10 -5.28 -31.25 31.41
C LEU A 10 -6.17 -31.32 30.17
N LEU A 11 -6.93 -32.41 29.97
CA LEU A 11 -7.85 -32.55 28.85
C LEU A 11 -8.99 -31.51 28.88
N LEU A 12 -9.52 -31.22 30.06
CA LEU A 12 -10.55 -30.19 30.23
C LEU A 12 -9.99 -28.78 30.01
N ALA A 13 -8.76 -28.49 30.45
CA ALA A 13 -8.10 -27.22 30.24
C ALA A 13 -7.77 -26.96 28.75
N THR A 14 -7.29 -28.00 28.03
CA THR A 14 -7.01 -27.92 26.58
C THR A 14 -8.29 -27.77 25.75
N SER A 15 -9.39 -28.45 26.12
CA SER A 15 -10.67 -28.29 25.43
C SER A 15 -11.30 -26.92 25.68
N ALA A 16 -11.22 -26.37 26.90
CA ALA A 16 -11.70 -25.03 27.20
C ALA A 16 -10.89 -23.96 26.46
N HIS A 17 -9.58 -24.13 26.36
CA HIS A 17 -8.70 -23.21 25.61
C HIS A 17 -9.01 -23.24 24.10
N ALA A 18 -9.16 -24.44 23.51
CA ALA A 18 -9.53 -24.59 22.10
C ALA A 18 -10.91 -23.97 21.79
N HIS A 19 -11.90 -24.13 22.67
CA HIS A 19 -13.21 -23.49 22.52
C HIS A 19 -13.12 -21.96 22.61
N ALA A 20 -12.33 -21.42 23.53
CA ALA A 20 -12.14 -19.98 23.67
C ALA A 20 -11.45 -19.38 22.42
N GLN A 21 -10.45 -20.07 21.87
CA GLN A 21 -9.79 -19.65 20.62
C GLN A 21 -10.73 -19.70 19.41
N ALA A 22 -11.56 -20.77 19.28
CA ALA A 22 -12.55 -20.85 18.21
C ALA A 22 -13.58 -19.71 18.28
N HIS A 23 -14.10 -19.40 19.49
CA HIS A 23 -15.01 -18.27 19.66
C HIS A 23 -14.36 -16.91 19.35
N ALA A 24 -13.10 -16.71 19.70
CA ALA A 24 -12.38 -15.49 19.38
C ALA A 24 -12.19 -15.35 17.86
N GLN A 25 -11.87 -16.44 17.15
CA GLN A 25 -11.73 -16.46 15.71
C GLN A 25 -13.07 -16.16 15.00
N ASP A 26 -14.17 -16.78 15.47
CA ASP A 26 -15.52 -16.53 14.93
C ASP A 26 -15.94 -15.06 15.15
N ALA A 27 -15.65 -14.47 16.31
CA ALA A 27 -15.93 -13.08 16.59
C ALA A 27 -15.12 -12.14 15.70
N ALA A 28 -13.83 -12.42 15.50
CA ALA A 28 -12.97 -11.65 14.62
C ALA A 28 -13.42 -11.74 13.15
N HIS A 29 -13.78 -12.93 12.69
CA HIS A 29 -14.33 -13.13 11.35
C HIS A 29 -15.63 -12.34 11.16
N LYS A 30 -16.54 -12.42 12.15
CA LYS A 30 -17.79 -11.63 12.12
C LYS A 30 -17.51 -10.14 12.04
N LEU A 31 -16.59 -9.63 12.86
CA LEU A 31 -16.24 -8.19 12.85
C LEU A 31 -15.63 -7.78 11.52
N ALA A 32 -14.76 -8.62 10.91
CA ALA A 32 -14.21 -8.37 9.59
C ALA A 32 -15.29 -8.30 8.50
N GLN A 33 -16.37 -9.10 8.61
CA GLN A 33 -17.49 -9.06 7.66
C GLN A 33 -18.45 -7.87 7.90
N ASP A 34 -18.57 -7.40 9.13
CA ASP A 34 -19.47 -6.30 9.51
C ASP A 34 -18.84 -4.91 9.31
N ALA A 35 -17.52 -4.79 9.51
CA ALA A 35 -16.76 -3.55 9.32
C ALA A 35 -16.62 -3.20 7.84
N VAL A 36 -16.26 -1.95 7.56
CA VAL A 36 -15.79 -1.55 6.23
C VAL A 36 -14.29 -1.67 6.19
N ILE A 37 -13.76 -2.67 5.47
CA ILE A 37 -12.33 -2.85 5.27
C ILE A 37 -11.91 -2.14 4.00
N VAL A 38 -10.92 -1.26 4.12
CA VAL A 38 -10.30 -0.52 3.02
C VAL A 38 -8.81 -0.84 3.00
N ASP A 39 -8.35 -1.44 1.93
CA ASP A 39 -6.94 -1.61 1.64
C ASP A 39 -6.50 -0.54 0.64
N THR A 40 -5.52 0.27 1.02
CA THR A 40 -5.10 1.41 0.20
C THR A 40 -4.11 1.09 -0.89
N HIS A 41 -3.60 -0.15 -0.95
CA HIS A 41 -2.59 -0.48 -1.97
C HIS A 41 -2.56 -1.97 -2.30
N ILE A 42 -2.98 -2.30 -3.53
CA ILE A 42 -2.94 -3.66 -4.10
C ILE A 42 -2.46 -3.57 -5.54
N ASP A 43 -1.38 -4.30 -5.88
CA ASP A 43 -0.70 -4.23 -7.18
C ASP A 43 -1.23 -5.22 -8.23
N ALA A 44 -2.40 -5.76 -8.00
CA ALA A 44 -3.06 -6.67 -8.93
C ALA A 44 -3.06 -6.17 -10.39
N PRO A 45 -3.27 -4.86 -10.72
CA PRO A 45 -3.21 -4.38 -12.11
C PRO A 45 -1.84 -4.60 -12.75
N GLY A 46 -0.74 -4.42 -12.01
CA GLY A 46 0.62 -4.63 -12.52
C GLY A 46 0.86 -6.09 -12.91
N ILE A 47 0.53 -7.03 -12.01
CA ILE A 47 0.68 -8.47 -12.30
C ILE A 47 -0.20 -8.92 -13.48
N LEU A 48 -1.40 -8.33 -13.64
CA LEU A 48 -2.27 -8.67 -14.77
C LEU A 48 -1.68 -8.25 -16.13
N MET A 49 -0.81 -7.23 -16.17
CA MET A 49 -0.09 -6.86 -17.40
C MET A 49 0.93 -7.93 -17.82
N ASP A 50 1.56 -8.58 -16.84
CA ASP A 50 2.56 -9.61 -17.10
C ASP A 50 1.93 -10.99 -17.32
N THR A 51 0.95 -11.34 -16.47
CA THR A 51 0.27 -12.64 -16.52
C THR A 51 -1.20 -12.48 -16.19
N TRP A 52 -2.03 -12.59 -17.22
CA TRP A 52 -3.47 -12.41 -17.08
C TRP A 52 -4.11 -13.48 -16.18
N ALA A 53 -5.02 -13.06 -15.32
CA ALA A 53 -5.91 -13.89 -14.52
C ALA A 53 -7.29 -13.23 -14.39
N ASP A 54 -8.35 -14.04 -14.30
CA ASP A 54 -9.69 -13.51 -14.02
C ASP A 54 -9.88 -13.37 -12.51
N LEU A 55 -9.71 -12.15 -11.99
CA LEU A 55 -9.84 -11.85 -10.56
C LEU A 55 -11.30 -11.90 -10.05
N GLY A 56 -12.28 -12.04 -10.95
CA GLY A 56 -13.66 -12.28 -10.56
C GLY A 56 -13.90 -13.68 -10.00
N ILE A 57 -13.03 -14.64 -10.30
CA ILE A 57 -13.07 -16.03 -9.81
C ILE A 57 -11.80 -16.35 -9.03
N GLU A 58 -11.73 -17.55 -8.42
CA GLU A 58 -10.53 -17.96 -7.69
C GLU A 58 -9.28 -17.95 -8.59
N ALA A 59 -8.28 -17.17 -8.22
CA ALA A 59 -6.99 -17.06 -8.86
C ALA A 59 -5.90 -17.51 -7.88
N LYS A 60 -5.40 -18.78 -8.05
CA LYS A 60 -4.54 -19.46 -7.05
C LYS A 60 -3.22 -18.73 -6.79
N ASP A 61 -2.65 -18.12 -7.85
CA ASP A 61 -1.35 -17.46 -7.81
C ASP A 61 -1.47 -15.94 -7.62
N ARG A 62 -2.58 -15.47 -7.01
CA ARG A 62 -2.85 -14.07 -6.71
C ARG A 62 -3.18 -13.90 -5.24
N GLU A 63 -2.76 -12.79 -4.68
CA GLU A 63 -3.05 -12.44 -3.30
C GLU A 63 -4.42 -11.76 -3.19
N PHE A 64 -4.87 -11.15 -4.28
CA PHE A 64 -6.20 -10.57 -4.44
C PHE A 64 -7.03 -11.27 -5.53
N ASP A 65 -8.23 -11.71 -5.18
CA ASP A 65 -9.35 -12.05 -6.07
C ASP A 65 -10.67 -11.86 -5.32
N TYR A 66 -11.81 -11.88 -6.05
CA TYR A 66 -13.11 -11.67 -5.44
C TYR A 66 -13.47 -12.72 -4.36
N PRO A 67 -13.31 -14.04 -4.56
CA PRO A 67 -13.55 -15.03 -3.52
C PRO A 67 -12.74 -14.77 -2.24
N LYS A 68 -11.44 -14.48 -2.35
CA LYS A 68 -10.58 -14.16 -1.22
C LYS A 68 -11.01 -12.86 -0.53
N ALA A 69 -11.30 -11.81 -1.31
CA ALA A 69 -11.78 -10.53 -0.79
C ALA A 69 -13.07 -10.71 0.03
N ARG A 70 -14.01 -11.51 -0.47
CA ARG A 70 -15.25 -11.83 0.28
C ARG A 70 -14.99 -12.67 1.52
N ALA A 71 -14.09 -13.65 1.46
CA ALA A 71 -13.70 -14.43 2.62
C ALA A 71 -13.06 -13.57 3.71
N GLY A 72 -12.22 -12.60 3.34
CA GLY A 72 -11.57 -11.69 4.27
C GLY A 72 -12.41 -10.50 4.74
N GLY A 73 -13.56 -10.23 4.10
CA GLY A 73 -14.41 -9.08 4.41
C GLY A 73 -13.95 -7.78 3.77
N LEU A 74 -13.04 -7.83 2.77
CA LEU A 74 -12.55 -6.63 2.08
C LEU A 74 -13.66 -6.00 1.25
N ASP A 75 -13.90 -4.70 1.46
CA ASP A 75 -14.93 -3.94 0.75
C ASP A 75 -14.35 -2.97 -0.29
N VAL A 76 -13.19 -2.37 -0.01
CA VAL A 76 -12.56 -1.37 -0.86
C VAL A 76 -11.09 -1.71 -1.04
N ALA A 77 -10.69 -1.91 -2.28
CA ALA A 77 -9.34 -2.27 -2.68
C ALA A 77 -8.81 -1.22 -3.67
N PHE A 78 -7.89 -0.36 -3.23
CA PHE A 78 -7.23 0.58 -4.14
C PHE A 78 -6.32 -0.20 -5.09
N MET A 79 -6.65 -0.15 -6.37
CA MET A 79 -5.87 -0.76 -7.44
C MET A 79 -4.69 0.16 -7.77
N SER A 80 -3.47 -0.31 -7.52
CA SER A 80 -2.24 0.41 -7.83
C SER A 80 -2.02 0.44 -9.35
N ILE A 81 -1.92 1.65 -9.89
CA ILE A 81 -1.55 1.93 -11.27
C ILE A 81 -0.07 2.29 -11.26
N TYR A 82 0.76 1.27 -11.11
CA TYR A 82 2.20 1.39 -10.97
C TYR A 82 2.91 1.61 -12.30
N THR A 83 3.85 2.58 -12.33
CA THR A 83 4.77 2.75 -13.45
C THR A 83 6.21 2.82 -12.96
N SER A 84 7.09 2.05 -13.61
CA SER A 84 8.48 1.94 -13.21
C SER A 84 9.32 3.15 -13.63
N ALA A 85 10.48 3.32 -12.99
CA ALA A 85 11.47 4.31 -13.42
C ALA A 85 11.99 4.07 -14.87
N GLY A 86 11.97 2.82 -15.34
CA GLY A 86 12.30 2.48 -16.72
C GLY A 86 11.27 3.03 -17.71
N GLN A 87 9.98 2.89 -17.38
CA GLN A 87 8.87 3.41 -18.20
C GLN A 87 8.79 4.94 -18.17
N ASP A 88 9.22 5.59 -17.09
CA ASP A 88 9.41 7.06 -17.09
C ASP A 88 10.55 7.45 -18.03
N ALA A 89 11.69 6.75 -17.97
CA ALA A 89 12.87 7.05 -18.77
C ALA A 89 12.68 6.83 -20.27
N ASP A 90 11.90 5.84 -20.70
CA ASP A 90 11.60 5.54 -22.09
C ASP A 90 10.35 6.23 -22.63
N GLY A 91 9.61 6.93 -21.76
CA GLY A 91 8.42 7.70 -22.10
C GLY A 91 7.14 6.87 -22.25
N SER A 92 7.14 5.60 -21.85
CA SER A 92 5.96 4.70 -21.96
C SER A 92 5.00 4.78 -20.77
N ALA A 93 5.35 5.50 -19.70
CA ALA A 93 4.56 5.54 -18.44
C ALA A 93 3.09 5.90 -18.66
N TRP A 94 2.79 6.87 -19.55
CA TRP A 94 1.42 7.24 -19.89
C TRP A 94 0.61 6.07 -20.47
N GLN A 95 1.18 5.37 -21.45
CA GLN A 95 0.52 4.25 -22.12
C GLN A 95 0.29 3.08 -21.16
N VAL A 96 1.29 2.78 -20.32
CA VAL A 96 1.21 1.70 -19.34
C VAL A 96 0.14 2.00 -18.29
N ALA A 97 0.11 3.22 -17.74
CA ALA A 97 -0.92 3.60 -16.77
C ALA A 97 -2.34 3.48 -17.36
N ASN A 98 -2.55 3.94 -18.60
CA ASN A 98 -3.83 3.79 -19.27
C ASN A 98 -4.22 2.32 -19.50
N ALA A 99 -3.28 1.47 -19.91
CA ALA A 99 -3.55 0.05 -20.11
C ALA A 99 -3.96 -0.66 -18.80
N MET A 100 -3.34 -0.31 -17.67
CA MET A 100 -3.74 -0.84 -16.35
C MET A 100 -5.14 -0.37 -15.95
N ILE A 101 -5.47 0.91 -16.16
CA ILE A 101 -6.80 1.44 -15.90
C ILE A 101 -7.84 0.74 -16.77
N ASP A 102 -7.56 0.57 -18.08
CA ASP A 102 -8.42 -0.18 -19.01
C ASP A 102 -8.64 -1.62 -18.51
N GLY A 103 -7.62 -2.26 -17.95
CA GLY A 103 -7.69 -3.59 -17.34
C GLY A 103 -8.65 -3.65 -16.15
N VAL A 104 -8.58 -2.68 -15.24
CA VAL A 104 -9.51 -2.59 -14.10
C VAL A 104 -10.94 -2.30 -14.56
N GLU A 105 -11.13 -1.39 -15.51
CA GLU A 105 -12.46 -1.12 -16.11
C GLU A 105 -13.04 -2.36 -16.78
N ALA A 106 -12.22 -3.12 -17.51
CA ALA A 106 -12.64 -4.37 -18.16
C ALA A 106 -13.01 -5.45 -17.12
N LEU A 107 -12.30 -5.54 -16.00
CA LEU A 107 -12.64 -6.43 -14.87
C LEU A 107 -14.03 -6.09 -14.30
N VAL A 108 -14.30 -4.82 -14.06
CA VAL A 108 -15.62 -4.34 -13.58
C VAL A 108 -16.71 -4.63 -14.59
N GLN A 109 -16.47 -4.38 -15.88
CA GLN A 109 -17.43 -4.67 -16.94
C GLN A 109 -17.74 -6.17 -17.08
N ARG A 110 -16.74 -7.03 -16.87
CA ARG A 110 -16.88 -8.49 -16.92
C ARG A 110 -17.69 -9.03 -15.73
N HIS A 111 -17.53 -8.44 -14.54
CA HIS A 111 -18.13 -8.90 -13.29
C HIS A 111 -18.84 -7.75 -12.54
N PRO A 112 -19.87 -7.12 -13.12
CA PRO A 112 -20.55 -5.97 -12.52
C PRO A 112 -21.35 -6.30 -11.26
N ASP A 113 -21.59 -7.59 -11.00
CA ASP A 113 -22.17 -8.12 -9.78
C ASP A 113 -21.14 -8.32 -8.65
N ARG A 114 -19.85 -8.29 -8.96
CA ARG A 114 -18.74 -8.53 -8.03
C ARG A 114 -17.91 -7.29 -7.75
N PHE A 115 -17.71 -6.45 -8.75
CA PHE A 115 -16.88 -5.26 -8.65
C PHE A 115 -17.64 -4.00 -9.08
N ALA A 116 -17.19 -2.86 -8.53
CA ALA A 116 -17.59 -1.53 -9.03
C ALA A 116 -16.41 -0.57 -8.89
N LEU A 117 -16.23 0.35 -9.84
CA LEU A 117 -15.31 1.47 -9.65
C LEU A 117 -15.83 2.37 -8.54
N LEU A 118 -14.91 2.85 -7.69
CA LEU A 118 -15.21 3.79 -6.61
C LEU A 118 -14.45 5.09 -6.84
N THR A 119 -15.19 6.19 -6.94
CA THR A 119 -14.59 7.51 -7.17
C THR A 119 -14.88 8.51 -6.06
N SER A 120 -15.69 8.14 -5.06
CA SER A 120 -15.98 8.95 -3.88
C SER A 120 -16.25 8.08 -2.65
N PRO A 121 -15.75 8.43 -1.46
CA PRO A 121 -16.04 7.69 -0.23
C PRO A 121 -17.53 7.74 0.14
N ALA A 122 -18.27 8.75 -0.31
CA ALA A 122 -19.72 8.85 -0.08
C ALA A 122 -20.52 7.72 -0.75
N ASP A 123 -19.98 7.10 -1.81
CA ASP A 123 -20.64 6.03 -2.55
C ASP A 123 -20.41 4.64 -1.97
N VAL A 124 -19.51 4.48 -0.98
CA VAL A 124 -19.14 3.16 -0.42
C VAL A 124 -20.37 2.40 0.06
N ALA A 125 -21.20 3.02 0.89
CA ALA A 125 -22.37 2.34 1.46
C ALA A 125 -23.34 1.83 0.36
N ARG A 126 -23.57 2.61 -0.66
CA ARG A 126 -24.45 2.27 -1.79
C ARG A 126 -23.85 1.23 -2.74
N LEU A 127 -22.57 1.39 -3.08
CA LEU A 127 -21.94 0.54 -4.09
C LEU A 127 -21.56 -0.85 -3.57
N ARG A 128 -21.25 -1.00 -2.24
CA ARG A 128 -20.93 -2.30 -1.65
C ARG A 128 -22.15 -3.21 -1.44
N GLU A 129 -23.35 -2.70 -1.65
CA GLU A 129 -24.57 -3.50 -1.55
C GLU A 129 -24.48 -4.73 -2.49
N GLY A 130 -24.97 -5.88 -2.00
CA GLY A 130 -24.88 -7.16 -2.73
C GLY A 130 -23.48 -7.82 -2.66
N GLY A 131 -22.57 -7.31 -1.84
CA GLY A 131 -21.25 -7.91 -1.60
C GLY A 131 -20.21 -7.56 -2.66
N ARG A 132 -20.39 -6.48 -3.42
CA ARG A 132 -19.37 -6.01 -4.37
C ARG A 132 -18.14 -5.49 -3.65
N VAL A 133 -16.98 -5.77 -4.23
CA VAL A 133 -15.70 -5.15 -3.86
C VAL A 133 -15.50 -3.91 -4.72
N LEU A 134 -15.18 -2.80 -4.08
CA LEU A 134 -15.07 -1.49 -4.72
C LEU A 134 -13.61 -1.21 -5.07
N LEU A 135 -13.36 -0.79 -6.30
CA LEU A 135 -12.04 -0.61 -6.87
C LEU A 135 -11.77 0.87 -7.18
N PRO A 136 -11.33 1.68 -6.19
CA PRO A 136 -10.74 2.98 -6.49
C PRO A 136 -9.34 2.81 -7.07
N LEU A 137 -8.85 3.82 -7.80
CA LEU A 137 -7.54 3.79 -8.44
C LEU A 137 -6.55 4.68 -7.68
N GLY A 138 -5.36 4.14 -7.42
CA GLY A 138 -4.22 4.87 -6.91
C GLY A 138 -3.08 4.82 -7.94
N MET A 139 -2.58 5.98 -8.37
CA MET A 139 -1.43 6.01 -9.27
C MET A 139 -0.15 5.95 -8.45
N GLU A 140 0.64 4.91 -8.64
CA GLU A 140 1.93 4.77 -8.00
C GLU A 140 3.06 5.17 -8.95
N ASN A 141 3.81 6.20 -8.55
CA ASN A 141 4.70 7.02 -9.35
C ASN A 141 3.96 8.03 -10.25
N GLY A 142 4.17 9.31 -10.02
CA GLY A 142 3.58 10.39 -10.81
C GLY A 142 4.15 10.55 -12.23
N ALA A 143 4.99 9.63 -12.70
CA ALA A 143 5.59 9.66 -14.03
C ALA A 143 4.57 9.80 -15.19
N PRO A 144 3.37 9.17 -15.16
CA PRO A 144 2.35 9.35 -16.21
C PRO A 144 1.82 10.77 -16.38
N ILE A 145 1.98 11.63 -15.36
CA ILE A 145 1.60 13.06 -15.46
C ILE A 145 2.42 13.78 -16.54
N GLY A 146 3.63 13.28 -16.83
CA GLY A 146 4.51 13.89 -17.79
C GLY A 146 4.93 15.31 -17.36
N ASP A 147 4.80 16.28 -18.25
CA ASP A 147 5.21 17.67 -18.06
C ASP A 147 4.02 18.65 -18.11
N THR A 148 2.78 18.17 -18.03
CA THR A 148 1.58 18.99 -18.11
C THR A 148 0.55 18.65 -17.02
N LEU A 149 0.07 19.67 -16.33
CA LEU A 149 -0.97 19.54 -15.30
C LEU A 149 -2.31 19.05 -15.87
N ALA A 150 -2.56 19.22 -17.18
CA ALA A 150 -3.78 18.72 -17.82
C ALA A 150 -3.91 17.20 -17.70
N ASN A 151 -2.81 16.47 -17.55
CA ASN A 151 -2.82 15.03 -17.35
C ASN A 151 -3.34 14.63 -15.96
N LEU A 152 -3.25 15.51 -14.95
CA LEU A 152 -3.89 15.29 -13.65
C LEU A 152 -5.41 15.24 -13.77
N GLN A 153 -6.00 16.21 -14.49
CA GLN A 153 -7.43 16.22 -14.76
C GLN A 153 -7.85 14.97 -15.53
N PHE A 154 -7.09 14.60 -16.57
CA PHE A 154 -7.35 13.37 -17.35
C PHE A 154 -7.40 12.14 -16.46
N PHE A 155 -6.41 11.91 -15.59
CA PHE A 155 -6.37 10.74 -14.72
C PHE A 155 -7.43 10.81 -13.60
N PHE A 156 -7.75 12.00 -13.11
CA PHE A 156 -8.87 12.19 -12.19
C PHE A 156 -10.20 11.77 -12.83
N ASP A 157 -10.43 12.17 -14.09
CA ASP A 157 -11.64 11.78 -14.86
C ASP A 157 -11.69 10.28 -15.13
N ARG A 158 -10.50 9.61 -15.25
CA ARG A 158 -10.35 8.15 -15.33
C ARG A 158 -10.52 7.43 -13.98
N GLY A 159 -10.74 8.16 -12.89
CA GLY A 159 -11.03 7.57 -11.58
C GLY A 159 -9.84 7.49 -10.61
N VAL A 160 -8.67 8.04 -10.95
CA VAL A 160 -7.53 8.11 -10.01
C VAL A 160 -7.87 9.01 -8.83
N ARG A 161 -7.62 8.53 -7.60
CA ARG A 161 -7.98 9.24 -6.37
C ARG A 161 -6.82 9.48 -5.41
N TYR A 162 -5.69 8.80 -5.60
CA TYR A 162 -4.42 9.24 -5.02
C TYR A 162 -3.29 9.15 -6.05
N ILE A 163 -2.21 9.89 -5.81
CA ILE A 163 -0.97 9.79 -6.60
C ILE A 163 0.21 9.83 -5.66
N THR A 164 1.03 8.76 -5.70
CA THR A 164 2.37 8.70 -5.12
C THR A 164 3.33 9.46 -6.02
N LEU A 165 3.94 10.54 -5.52
CA LEU A 165 4.62 11.52 -6.38
C LEU A 165 5.88 10.98 -7.06
N ALA A 166 6.62 10.06 -6.41
CA ALA A 166 7.77 9.35 -6.97
C ALA A 166 7.82 7.94 -6.37
N HIS A 167 8.54 7.01 -7.02
CA HIS A 167 8.70 5.64 -6.54
C HIS A 167 10.19 5.28 -6.34
N SER A 168 10.76 4.40 -7.15
CA SER A 168 12.12 3.86 -6.96
C SER A 168 13.26 4.78 -7.45
N ALA A 169 12.94 5.85 -8.15
CA ALA A 169 13.90 6.84 -8.64
C ALA A 169 13.35 8.25 -8.47
N ASN A 170 14.27 9.23 -8.41
CA ASN A 170 13.88 10.64 -8.56
C ASN A 170 13.24 10.81 -9.94
N ASN A 171 12.16 11.59 -9.99
CA ASN A 171 11.48 11.91 -11.23
C ASN A 171 11.34 13.42 -11.39
N ARG A 172 10.55 13.89 -12.36
CA ARG A 172 10.33 15.31 -12.58
C ARG A 172 9.50 16.03 -11.50
N ILE A 173 8.94 15.28 -10.54
CA ILE A 173 8.05 15.80 -9.47
C ILE A 173 8.79 15.89 -8.14
N ALA A 174 9.46 14.81 -7.72
CA ALA A 174 10.01 14.67 -6.37
C ALA A 174 11.23 13.74 -6.33
N ASP A 175 11.95 13.79 -5.22
CA ASP A 175 13.01 12.84 -4.91
C ASP A 175 12.46 11.59 -4.21
N SER A 176 12.99 10.44 -4.61
CA SER A 176 12.69 9.13 -4.05
C SER A 176 13.50 8.83 -2.80
N SER A 177 12.93 8.06 -1.86
CA SER A 177 13.62 7.53 -0.67
C SER A 177 14.73 6.52 -1.01
N TYR A 178 14.68 5.88 -2.16
CA TYR A 178 15.68 4.88 -2.57
C TYR A 178 16.94 5.48 -3.20
N VAL A 179 16.93 6.76 -3.56
CA VAL A 179 18.05 7.43 -4.21
C VAL A 179 18.79 8.30 -3.21
N GLN A 180 20.12 8.11 -3.10
CA GLN A 180 20.95 8.92 -2.20
C GLN A 180 21.21 10.31 -2.79
N ASP A 181 21.50 10.37 -4.08
CA ASP A 181 21.77 11.62 -4.79
C ASP A 181 20.44 12.32 -5.13
N LYS A 182 19.92 13.07 -4.17
CA LYS A 182 18.67 13.83 -4.33
C LYS A 182 18.85 14.89 -5.41
N GLN A 183 17.89 14.98 -6.32
CA GLN A 183 17.92 15.93 -7.44
C GLN A 183 17.38 17.31 -7.03
N TRP A 184 16.33 17.32 -6.23
CA TRP A 184 15.57 18.52 -5.89
C TRP A 184 15.77 18.93 -4.43
N ASN A 185 16.19 18.01 -3.58
CA ASN A 185 16.18 18.14 -2.11
C ASN A 185 14.81 18.58 -1.58
N GLY A 186 13.76 18.02 -2.16
CA GLY A 186 12.37 18.34 -1.94
C GLY A 186 11.53 18.08 -3.19
N LEU A 187 10.54 18.92 -3.42
CA LEU A 187 9.75 18.92 -4.64
C LEU A 187 10.44 19.76 -5.73
N SER A 188 10.33 19.33 -6.98
CA SER A 188 10.72 20.17 -8.11
C SER A 188 9.78 21.40 -8.23
N PRO A 189 10.14 22.42 -9.02
CA PRO A 189 9.22 23.50 -9.35
C PRO A 189 7.90 23.01 -9.98
N PHE A 190 7.95 21.95 -10.79
CA PHE A 190 6.76 21.30 -11.34
C PHE A 190 6.01 20.51 -10.28
N GLY A 191 6.71 19.78 -9.40
CA GLY A 191 6.11 19.03 -8.30
C GLY A 191 5.27 19.90 -7.35
N ARG A 192 5.71 21.12 -7.08
CA ARG A 192 4.92 22.10 -6.31
C ARG A 192 3.60 22.48 -7.00
N GLN A 193 3.60 22.53 -8.33
CA GLN A 193 2.36 22.78 -9.09
C GLN A 193 1.47 21.54 -9.10
N VAL A 194 2.07 20.33 -9.21
CA VAL A 194 1.34 19.06 -9.12
C VAL A 194 0.58 18.94 -7.80
N VAL A 195 1.24 19.17 -6.66
CA VAL A 195 0.57 19.10 -5.34
C VAL A 195 -0.61 20.08 -5.24
N LYS A 196 -0.44 21.32 -5.71
CA LYS A 196 -1.52 22.31 -5.70
C LYS A 196 -2.69 21.91 -6.59
N GLU A 197 -2.40 21.35 -7.76
CA GLU A 197 -3.45 20.91 -8.69
C GLU A 197 -4.15 19.64 -8.17
N MET A 198 -3.42 18.72 -7.51
CA MET A 198 -4.04 17.59 -6.82
C MET A 198 -5.03 18.05 -5.74
N ASN A 199 -4.65 19.04 -4.94
CA ASN A 199 -5.56 19.62 -3.94
C ASN A 199 -6.79 20.24 -4.59
N ARG A 200 -6.62 20.97 -5.70
CA ARG A 200 -7.74 21.56 -6.45
C ARG A 200 -8.72 20.50 -6.95
N LEU A 201 -8.21 19.38 -7.42
CA LEU A 201 -9.01 18.27 -7.97
C LEU A 201 -9.62 17.37 -6.90
N GLY A 202 -9.11 17.38 -5.66
CA GLY A 202 -9.48 16.44 -4.61
C GLY A 202 -8.78 15.08 -4.77
N ILE A 203 -7.60 15.05 -5.39
CA ILE A 203 -6.72 13.88 -5.44
C ILE A 203 -5.88 13.86 -4.16
N MET A 204 -5.86 12.73 -3.44
CA MET A 204 -5.03 12.55 -2.26
C MET A 204 -3.56 12.57 -2.65
N VAL A 205 -2.77 13.46 -2.01
CA VAL A 205 -1.32 13.47 -2.14
C VAL A 205 -0.76 12.33 -1.30
N ASP A 206 -0.09 11.37 -1.94
CA ASP A 206 0.53 10.24 -1.26
C ASP A 206 2.03 10.45 -1.14
N VAL A 207 2.54 10.38 0.10
CA VAL A 207 3.95 10.58 0.42
C VAL A 207 4.75 9.29 0.56
N SER A 208 4.14 8.11 0.35
CA SER A 208 4.86 6.86 0.29
C SER A 208 5.96 6.93 -0.77
N HIS A 209 7.08 6.24 -0.56
CA HIS A 209 8.27 6.23 -1.43
C HIS A 209 9.06 7.54 -1.53
N LEU A 210 8.58 8.66 -1.00
CA LEU A 210 9.30 9.94 -1.10
C LEU A 210 10.49 10.00 -0.14
N GLY A 211 11.54 10.68 -0.56
CA GLY A 211 12.59 11.14 0.35
C GLY A 211 12.02 12.09 1.40
N ASP A 212 12.59 12.12 2.61
CA ASP A 212 12.04 12.86 3.75
C ASP A 212 11.78 14.33 3.44
N ALA A 213 12.69 15.01 2.74
CA ALA A 213 12.52 16.41 2.36
C ALA A 213 11.35 16.60 1.39
N SER A 214 11.19 15.69 0.41
CA SER A 214 10.07 15.74 -0.54
C SER A 214 8.74 15.51 0.14
N ALA A 215 8.67 14.53 1.05
CA ALA A 215 7.48 14.24 1.82
C ALA A 215 7.08 15.42 2.72
N MET A 216 8.04 16.00 3.45
CA MET A 216 7.78 17.16 4.32
C MET A 216 7.27 18.35 3.51
N GLU A 217 7.95 18.69 2.40
CA GLU A 217 7.52 19.81 1.56
C GLU A 217 6.13 19.58 0.94
N ALA A 218 5.80 18.34 0.54
CA ALA A 218 4.46 18.01 0.05
C ALA A 218 3.39 18.21 1.11
N ILE A 219 3.67 17.79 2.37
CA ILE A 219 2.76 17.98 3.51
C ILE A 219 2.57 19.48 3.81
N GLU A 220 3.66 20.24 3.88
CA GLU A 220 3.62 21.68 4.18
C GLU A 220 2.90 22.50 3.09
N LEU A 221 3.03 22.09 1.83
CA LEU A 221 2.41 22.74 0.70
C LEU A 221 0.93 22.39 0.54
N SER A 222 0.51 21.21 0.99
CA SER A 222 -0.86 20.74 0.84
C SER A 222 -1.81 21.54 1.72
N THR A 223 -2.93 21.99 1.15
CA THR A 223 -4.01 22.70 1.87
C THR A 223 -5.08 21.75 2.43
N VAL A 224 -4.96 20.45 2.12
CA VAL A 224 -5.83 19.37 2.57
C VAL A 224 -4.99 18.26 3.19
N PRO A 225 -5.58 17.30 3.91
CA PRO A 225 -4.83 16.18 4.45
C PRO A 225 -4.03 15.43 3.37
N VAL A 226 -2.89 14.84 3.75
CA VAL A 226 -2.09 13.95 2.90
C VAL A 226 -2.15 12.52 3.44
N ILE A 227 -1.79 11.53 2.63
CA ILE A 227 -1.72 10.13 3.06
C ILE A 227 -0.32 9.56 2.87
N ALA A 228 0.02 8.53 3.65
CA ALA A 228 1.04 7.57 3.29
C ALA A 228 0.32 6.25 3.01
N SER A 229 0.10 5.94 1.73
CA SER A 229 -0.80 4.86 1.29
C SER A 229 -0.33 3.46 1.71
N HIS A 230 1.00 3.27 1.88
CA HIS A 230 1.62 2.02 2.28
C HIS A 230 3.05 2.28 2.80
N SER A 231 3.17 2.73 4.06
CA SER A 231 4.47 3.01 4.70
C SER A 231 4.49 2.53 6.14
N ALA A 232 5.45 1.64 6.48
CA ALA A 232 5.69 1.22 7.85
C ALA A 232 6.45 2.30 8.63
N PHE A 233 6.51 2.19 9.96
CA PHE A 233 7.23 3.14 10.81
C PHE A 233 8.73 2.81 10.87
N ARG A 234 9.56 3.79 10.54
CA ARG A 234 11.04 3.68 10.52
C ARG A 234 11.66 3.34 11.85
N HIS A 235 10.92 3.53 12.95
CA HIS A 235 11.32 3.11 14.28
C HIS A 235 11.86 1.67 14.32
N PHE A 236 11.19 0.75 13.61
CA PHE A 236 11.59 -0.66 13.57
C PHE A 236 12.67 -0.97 12.54
N THR A 237 12.92 -0.07 11.60
CA THR A 237 13.89 -0.23 10.51
C THR A 237 14.80 1.00 10.40
N PRO A 238 15.63 1.29 11.44
CA PRO A 238 16.44 2.49 11.46
C PRO A 238 17.33 2.64 10.23
N GLY A 239 17.31 3.83 9.63
CA GLY A 239 18.09 4.14 8.42
C GLY A 239 17.42 3.74 7.10
N PHE A 240 16.27 3.09 7.11
CA PHE A 240 15.51 2.79 5.90
C PHE A 240 14.52 3.92 5.58
N GLU A 241 14.94 4.87 4.72
CA GLU A 241 14.18 6.09 4.40
C GLU A 241 12.83 5.80 3.74
N ARG A 242 12.66 4.61 3.13
CA ARG A 242 11.38 4.16 2.57
C ARG A 242 10.25 4.12 3.60
N ASN A 243 10.57 3.77 4.83
CA ASN A 243 9.63 3.79 5.95
C ASN A 243 9.54 5.19 6.55
N ILE A 244 8.34 5.58 6.98
CA ILE A 244 8.05 6.93 7.45
C ILE A 244 8.75 7.21 8.80
N SER A 245 9.42 8.36 8.90
CA SER A 245 10.01 8.80 10.17
C SER A 245 8.92 9.27 11.15
N ASP A 246 9.26 9.31 12.45
CA ASP A 246 8.36 9.84 13.48
C ASP A 246 7.94 11.28 13.22
N GLU A 247 8.86 12.09 12.68
CA GLU A 247 8.60 13.48 12.33
C GLU A 247 7.57 13.59 11.21
N LEU A 248 7.78 12.84 10.13
CA LEU A 248 6.85 12.80 9.00
C LEU A 248 5.49 12.22 9.39
N ALA A 249 5.47 11.15 10.21
CA ALA A 249 4.22 10.56 10.68
C ALA A 249 3.40 11.57 11.50
N ARG A 250 4.06 12.36 12.38
CA ARG A 250 3.39 13.44 13.12
C ARG A 250 2.91 14.55 12.20
N ALA A 251 3.67 14.89 11.15
CA ALA A 251 3.27 15.89 10.17
C ALA A 251 2.04 15.43 9.36
N VAL A 252 2.02 14.16 8.91
CA VAL A 252 0.84 13.55 8.26
C VAL A 252 -0.38 13.64 9.19
N ALA A 253 -0.25 13.23 10.46
CA ALA A 253 -1.35 13.30 11.42
C ALA A 253 -1.81 14.74 11.68
N ALA A 254 -0.88 15.70 11.81
CA ALA A 254 -1.19 17.11 12.01
C ALA A 254 -1.95 17.71 10.82
N SER A 255 -1.71 17.25 9.58
CA SER A 255 -2.51 17.62 8.41
C SER A 255 -3.93 17.07 8.46
N GLY A 256 -4.20 16.10 9.35
CA GLY A 256 -5.45 15.32 9.42
C GLY A 256 -5.44 14.08 8.55
N GLY A 257 -4.27 13.68 8.06
CA GLY A 257 -4.03 12.53 7.21
C GLY A 257 -3.91 11.20 7.94
N VAL A 258 -3.48 10.16 7.24
CA VAL A 258 -3.35 8.79 7.74
C VAL A 258 -2.08 8.14 7.21
N VAL A 259 -1.48 7.29 8.04
CA VAL A 259 -0.38 6.38 7.68
C VAL A 259 -0.95 4.97 7.60
N GLN A 260 -0.80 4.33 6.46
CA GLN A 260 -1.30 3.00 6.18
C GLN A 260 -0.16 1.99 6.24
N VAL A 261 -0.30 0.99 7.10
CA VAL A 261 0.75 0.00 7.39
C VAL A 261 0.75 -1.10 6.34
N PRO A 262 1.88 -1.36 5.65
CA PRO A 262 2.01 -2.46 4.70
C PRO A 262 2.29 -3.79 5.39
N PHE A 263 2.16 -4.90 4.65
CA PHE A 263 2.39 -6.26 5.15
C PHE A 263 3.65 -6.91 4.56
N GLY A 264 4.29 -6.25 3.61
CA GLY A 264 5.53 -6.72 2.98
C GLY A 264 6.69 -6.82 3.98
N THR A 265 7.37 -7.97 3.98
CA THR A 265 8.45 -8.28 4.91
C THR A 265 9.59 -7.26 4.85
N ALA A 266 9.89 -6.73 3.66
CA ALA A 266 10.92 -5.72 3.45
C ALA A 266 10.69 -4.42 4.25
N PHE A 267 9.45 -4.11 4.62
CA PHE A 267 9.10 -2.90 5.38
C PHE A 267 8.99 -3.15 6.88
N ILE A 268 8.80 -4.42 7.28
CA ILE A 268 8.46 -4.81 8.65
C ILE A 268 9.69 -5.37 9.40
N ASP A 269 10.48 -6.24 8.72
CA ASP A 269 11.65 -6.88 9.32
C ASP A 269 12.90 -6.01 9.14
N PRO A 270 13.64 -5.67 10.19
CA PRO A 270 14.79 -4.76 10.10
C PRO A 270 15.94 -5.31 9.25
N ALA A 271 16.14 -6.63 9.22
CA ALA A 271 17.19 -7.22 8.41
C ALA A 271 16.80 -7.25 6.91
N SER A 272 15.53 -7.54 6.60
CA SER A 272 15.01 -7.44 5.23
C SER A 272 15.02 -6.00 4.73
N ALA A 273 14.67 -5.03 5.56
CA ALA A 273 14.77 -3.61 5.23
C ALA A 273 16.20 -3.18 4.89
N ALA A 274 17.17 -3.66 5.66
CA ALA A 274 18.60 -3.39 5.42
C ALA A 274 19.08 -4.01 4.09
N ASP A 275 18.68 -5.26 3.82
CA ASP A 275 18.98 -5.97 2.57
C ASP A 275 18.34 -5.25 1.37
N THR A 276 17.08 -4.84 1.48
CA THR A 276 16.36 -4.07 0.44
C THR A 276 17.05 -2.74 0.16
N GLN A 277 17.43 -1.99 1.19
CA GLN A 277 18.16 -0.74 1.02
C GLN A 277 19.53 -0.95 0.34
N ALA A 278 20.24 -2.01 0.72
CA ALA A 278 21.51 -2.37 0.09
C ALA A 278 21.32 -2.78 -1.38
N HIS A 279 20.23 -3.50 -1.70
CA HIS A 279 19.87 -3.88 -3.06
C HIS A 279 19.62 -2.65 -3.95
N PHE A 280 18.81 -1.69 -3.52
CA PHE A 280 18.58 -0.47 -4.30
C PHE A 280 19.85 0.35 -4.52
N ARG A 281 20.75 0.41 -3.53
CA ARG A 281 22.07 1.03 -3.71
C ARG A 281 22.89 0.30 -4.79
N ALA A 282 22.95 -1.03 -4.70
CA ALA A 282 23.66 -1.85 -5.67
C ALA A 282 23.07 -1.74 -7.09
N ILE A 283 21.74 -1.64 -7.22
CA ILE A 283 21.05 -1.36 -8.48
C ILE A 283 21.46 0.01 -9.05
N ASN A 284 21.50 1.04 -8.23
CA ASN A 284 21.90 2.38 -8.66
C ASN A 284 23.35 2.39 -9.13
N ASP A 285 24.26 1.71 -8.42
CA ASP A 285 25.67 1.54 -8.83
C ASP A 285 25.80 0.75 -10.12
N PHE A 286 25.05 -0.34 -10.28
CA PHE A 286 24.97 -1.15 -11.49
C PHE A 286 24.51 -0.31 -12.69
N ASN A 287 23.45 0.47 -12.55
CA ASN A 287 22.90 1.33 -13.59
C ASN A 287 23.92 2.42 -14.00
N ARG A 288 24.59 3.05 -13.02
CA ARG A 288 25.65 4.03 -13.27
C ARG A 288 26.80 3.41 -14.04
N HIS A 289 27.27 2.22 -13.63
CA HIS A 289 28.33 1.52 -14.32
C HIS A 289 27.95 1.12 -15.75
N ASN A 290 26.72 0.67 -15.97
CA ASN A 290 26.21 0.38 -17.30
C ASN A 290 26.15 1.62 -18.22
N ALA A 291 25.80 2.78 -17.66
CA ALA A 291 25.85 4.04 -18.41
C ALA A 291 27.29 4.40 -18.82
N GLU A 292 28.27 4.19 -17.94
CA GLU A 292 29.68 4.40 -18.23
C GLU A 292 30.20 3.43 -19.34
N LEU A 293 29.82 2.15 -19.25
CA LEU A 293 30.19 1.15 -20.30
C LEU A 293 29.58 1.54 -21.63
N LYS A 294 28.33 1.96 -21.67
CA LYS A 294 27.66 2.43 -22.87
C LYS A 294 28.36 3.65 -23.47
N ALA A 295 28.77 4.62 -22.64
CA ALA A 295 29.53 5.79 -23.10
C ALA A 295 30.90 5.43 -23.69
N GLN A 296 31.49 4.30 -23.26
CA GLN A 296 32.74 3.76 -23.76
C GLN A 296 32.57 2.82 -24.98
N GLY A 297 31.32 2.61 -25.45
CA GLY A 297 31.02 1.67 -26.53
C GLY A 297 31.19 0.19 -26.14
N LYS A 298 31.17 -0.12 -24.84
CA LYS A 298 31.27 -1.48 -24.29
C LYS A 298 29.87 -2.08 -24.08
N PRO A 299 29.75 -3.43 -24.08
CA PRO A 299 28.50 -4.10 -23.78
C PRO A 299 28.08 -3.83 -22.34
N ALA A 300 26.76 -3.65 -22.11
CA ALA A 300 26.20 -3.55 -20.78
C ALA A 300 26.28 -4.90 -20.03
N LEU A 301 26.33 -4.85 -18.70
CA LEU A 301 26.22 -6.00 -17.84
C LEU A 301 24.78 -6.53 -17.85
N ASP A 302 24.63 -7.83 -17.65
CA ASP A 302 23.33 -8.49 -17.60
C ASP A 302 22.62 -8.22 -16.26
N ARG A 303 21.49 -7.56 -16.31
CA ARG A 303 20.67 -7.23 -15.14
C ARG A 303 20.06 -8.51 -14.53
N ALA A 304 19.60 -9.45 -15.31
CA ALA A 304 19.00 -10.68 -14.79
C ALA A 304 20.02 -11.54 -14.02
N GLN A 305 21.29 -11.56 -14.49
CA GLN A 305 22.37 -12.23 -13.75
C GLN A 305 22.69 -11.51 -12.44
N PHE A 306 22.70 -10.17 -12.43
CA PHE A 306 22.91 -9.38 -11.23
C PHE A 306 21.82 -9.66 -10.16
N ASP A 307 20.54 -9.65 -10.56
CA ASP A 307 19.42 -9.91 -9.65
C ASP A 307 19.49 -11.34 -9.08
N LYS A 308 19.79 -12.33 -9.91
CA LYS A 308 19.97 -13.73 -9.48
C LYS A 308 21.12 -13.91 -8.49
N ASP A 309 22.25 -13.24 -8.70
CA ASP A 309 23.41 -13.30 -7.80
C ASP A 309 23.07 -12.62 -6.46
N TRP A 310 22.30 -11.53 -6.50
CA TRP A 310 21.81 -10.84 -5.31
C TRP A 310 20.89 -11.73 -4.48
N GLU A 311 19.85 -12.32 -5.09
CA GLU A 311 18.90 -13.22 -4.42
C GLU A 311 19.60 -14.43 -3.80
N ALA A 312 20.58 -15.01 -4.48
CA ALA A 312 21.36 -16.14 -3.95
C ALA A 312 22.17 -15.76 -2.70
N ALA A 313 22.65 -14.51 -2.62
CA ALA A 313 23.41 -13.99 -1.46
C ALA A 313 22.50 -13.51 -0.33
N HIS A 314 21.26 -13.14 -0.62
CA HIS A 314 20.30 -12.56 0.32
C HIS A 314 18.98 -13.35 0.29
N PRO A 315 18.93 -14.56 0.87
CA PRO A 315 17.72 -15.38 0.85
C PRO A 315 16.56 -14.65 1.55
N PRO A 316 15.32 -14.78 1.03
CA PRO A 316 14.16 -14.10 1.56
C PRO A 316 13.91 -14.46 3.03
N ARG A 317 13.51 -13.48 3.82
CA ARG A 317 13.12 -13.62 5.21
C ARG A 317 11.59 -13.62 5.31
N GLN A 318 11.09 -13.91 6.49
CA GLN A 318 9.66 -13.92 6.76
C GLN A 318 9.37 -13.06 7.98
N SER A 319 8.53 -12.06 7.83
CA SER A 319 7.92 -11.34 8.95
C SER A 319 6.67 -12.06 9.45
N THR A 320 6.09 -11.58 10.54
CA THR A 320 4.94 -12.17 11.21
C THR A 320 3.83 -11.16 11.40
N LEU A 321 2.59 -11.64 11.54
CA LEU A 321 1.44 -10.82 11.95
C LEU A 321 1.74 -10.00 13.23
N ALA A 322 2.47 -10.58 14.19
CA ALA A 322 2.83 -9.88 15.42
C ALA A 322 3.65 -8.60 15.14
N GLN A 323 4.60 -8.66 14.20
CA GLN A 323 5.38 -7.49 13.79
C GLN A 323 4.53 -6.43 13.07
N VAL A 324 3.54 -6.83 12.27
CA VAL A 324 2.57 -5.89 11.67
C VAL A 324 1.74 -5.21 12.76
N LEU A 325 1.28 -5.97 13.75
CA LEU A 325 0.55 -5.41 14.90
C LEU A 325 1.43 -4.46 15.74
N ASP A 326 2.72 -4.75 15.89
CA ASP A 326 3.68 -3.86 16.56
C ASP A 326 3.81 -2.51 15.82
N GLN A 327 3.79 -2.50 14.48
CA GLN A 327 3.74 -1.29 13.67
C GLN A 327 2.47 -0.48 13.95
N ILE A 328 1.31 -1.15 13.99
CA ILE A 328 0.02 -0.49 14.27
C ILE A 328 0.01 0.09 15.68
N ASP A 329 0.41 -0.69 16.70
CA ASP A 329 0.49 -0.23 18.09
C ASP A 329 1.39 0.99 18.24
N TYR A 330 2.56 0.95 17.59
CA TYR A 330 3.50 2.07 17.59
C TYR A 330 2.89 3.31 16.94
N GLY A 331 2.28 3.15 15.78
CA GLY A 331 1.60 4.24 15.08
C GLY A 331 0.50 4.86 15.95
N VAL A 332 -0.35 4.03 16.57
CA VAL A 332 -1.41 4.50 17.48
C VAL A 332 -0.84 5.26 18.67
N GLN A 333 0.27 4.80 19.25
CA GLN A 333 0.94 5.50 20.35
C GLN A 333 1.57 6.83 19.90
N LEU A 334 2.13 6.88 18.69
CA LEU A 334 2.88 8.03 18.19
C LEU A 334 1.97 9.16 17.70
N ILE A 335 0.93 8.83 16.94
CA ILE A 335 0.09 9.77 16.18
C ILE A 335 -1.40 9.65 16.48
N GLY A 336 -1.81 8.70 17.31
CA GLY A 336 -3.22 8.47 17.68
C GLY A 336 -3.94 7.54 16.71
N ILE A 337 -4.95 6.83 17.25
CA ILE A 337 -5.73 5.81 16.53
C ILE A 337 -6.46 6.35 15.28
N ASP A 338 -6.74 7.65 15.23
CA ASP A 338 -7.44 8.29 14.11
C ASP A 338 -6.55 8.49 12.85
N HIS A 339 -5.27 8.16 12.94
CA HIS A 339 -4.28 8.43 11.90
C HIS A 339 -3.54 7.19 11.40
N VAL A 340 -3.99 5.98 11.78
CA VAL A 340 -3.40 4.70 11.39
C VAL A 340 -4.41 3.85 10.64
N GLY A 341 -3.97 3.15 9.61
CA GLY A 341 -4.78 2.21 8.85
C GLY A 341 -3.92 1.15 8.15
N ILE A 342 -4.44 0.55 7.08
CA ILE A 342 -3.82 -0.56 6.36
C ILE A 342 -3.70 -0.28 4.86
N GLY A 343 -2.55 -0.62 4.29
CA GLY A 343 -2.28 -0.60 2.86
C GLY A 343 -1.29 -1.72 2.55
N SER A 344 -1.82 -2.90 2.27
CA SER A 344 -1.13 -4.17 2.40
C SER A 344 0.10 -4.35 1.54
N ASP A 345 0.08 -3.78 0.34
CA ASP A 345 1.05 -4.04 -0.72
C ASP A 345 0.94 -5.48 -1.29
N PHE A 346 -0.29 -6.06 -1.23
CA PHE A 346 -0.59 -7.34 -1.85
C PHE A 346 -0.36 -7.29 -3.35
N ASP A 347 0.14 -8.39 -3.90
CA ASP A 347 0.57 -8.54 -5.29
C ASP A 347 1.75 -7.61 -5.68
N GLY A 348 2.33 -6.81 -4.76
CA GLY A 348 3.44 -5.86 -5.02
C GLY A 348 4.81 -6.32 -4.51
N VAL A 349 4.85 -7.26 -3.56
CA VAL A 349 6.09 -7.66 -2.87
C VAL A 349 6.57 -9.08 -3.20
N GLY A 350 6.10 -9.67 -4.31
CA GLY A 350 6.55 -10.98 -4.78
C GLY A 350 6.26 -12.14 -3.79
N GLY A 351 5.20 -12.02 -2.98
CA GLY A 351 4.83 -13.02 -1.97
C GLY A 351 5.63 -12.96 -0.66
N GLU A 352 6.53 -11.99 -0.50
CA GLU A 352 7.28 -11.76 0.74
C GLU A 352 6.44 -11.01 1.77
N LEU A 353 5.37 -11.63 2.22
CA LEU A 353 4.38 -11.09 3.15
C LEU A 353 4.52 -11.67 4.54
N ALA A 354 3.98 -10.98 5.53
CA ALA A 354 3.92 -11.45 6.91
C ALA A 354 3.15 -12.77 7.03
N GLU A 355 3.69 -13.71 7.83
CA GLU A 355 2.98 -14.95 8.15
C GLU A 355 1.63 -14.62 8.83
N GLY A 356 0.54 -15.20 8.31
CA GLY A 356 -0.83 -14.93 8.75
C GLY A 356 -1.53 -13.78 8.02
N LEU A 357 -0.83 -13.08 7.08
CA LEU A 357 -1.36 -12.05 6.20
C LEU A 357 -0.82 -12.26 4.77
N ARG A 358 -1.20 -13.38 4.15
CA ARG A 358 -0.68 -13.80 2.83
C ARG A 358 -1.56 -13.38 1.67
N THR A 359 -2.84 -13.16 1.93
CA THR A 359 -3.83 -12.78 0.93
C THR A 359 -4.89 -11.90 1.58
N VAL A 360 -5.71 -11.27 0.77
CA VAL A 360 -6.85 -10.48 1.27
C VAL A 360 -7.87 -11.32 2.07
N ALA A 361 -7.82 -12.65 2.01
CA ALA A 361 -8.65 -13.52 2.85
C ALA A 361 -8.23 -13.54 4.33
N ASP A 362 -7.06 -13.04 4.65
CA ASP A 362 -6.45 -13.13 5.98
C ASP A 362 -6.77 -11.94 6.89
N PHE A 363 -7.56 -10.95 6.46
CA PHE A 363 -7.96 -9.81 7.31
C PHE A 363 -8.61 -10.22 8.64
N PRO A 364 -9.39 -11.33 8.76
CA PRO A 364 -9.86 -11.81 10.06
C PRO A 364 -8.73 -12.12 11.04
N ASN A 365 -7.53 -12.52 10.58
CA ASN A 365 -6.37 -12.74 11.46
C ASN A 365 -5.85 -11.40 12.01
N LEU A 366 -5.84 -10.33 11.19
CA LEU A 366 -5.49 -8.98 11.64
C LEU A 366 -6.50 -8.50 12.70
N VAL A 367 -7.80 -8.71 12.46
CA VAL A 367 -8.86 -8.34 13.42
C VAL A 367 -8.68 -9.08 14.74
N ALA A 368 -8.45 -10.42 14.69
CA ALA A 368 -8.19 -11.22 15.89
C ALA A 368 -6.95 -10.73 16.65
N GLY A 369 -5.90 -10.37 15.92
CA GLY A 369 -4.68 -9.80 16.50
C GLY A 369 -4.94 -8.46 17.20
N LEU A 370 -5.70 -7.54 16.59
CA LEU A 370 -6.06 -6.26 17.18
C LEU A 370 -6.94 -6.44 18.43
N GLN A 371 -7.93 -7.35 18.40
CA GLN A 371 -8.72 -7.70 19.58
C GLN A 371 -7.85 -8.24 20.73
N ALA A 372 -6.88 -9.11 20.41
CA ALA A 372 -5.93 -9.64 21.39
C ALA A 372 -5.02 -8.57 21.99
N ARG A 373 -4.75 -7.47 21.26
CA ARG A 373 -4.01 -6.28 21.73
C ARG A 373 -4.89 -5.31 22.55
N GLY A 374 -6.20 -5.60 22.68
CA GLY A 374 -7.12 -4.82 23.49
C GLY A 374 -7.82 -3.67 22.77
N TYR A 375 -7.76 -3.61 21.45
CA TYR A 375 -8.57 -2.66 20.68
C TYR A 375 -10.04 -3.08 20.75
N ASP A 376 -10.93 -2.10 20.96
CA ASP A 376 -12.38 -2.31 20.85
C ASP A 376 -12.84 -2.30 19.37
N ASP A 377 -14.06 -2.74 19.12
CA ASP A 377 -14.62 -2.83 17.76
C ASP A 377 -14.63 -1.46 17.05
N ALA A 378 -14.83 -0.38 17.78
CA ALA A 378 -14.83 0.98 17.24
C ALA A 378 -13.41 1.40 16.80
N GLY A 379 -12.40 1.10 17.62
CA GLY A 379 -10.99 1.34 17.29
C GLY A 379 -10.53 0.50 16.10
N ILE A 380 -10.93 -0.77 16.07
CA ILE A 380 -10.64 -1.67 14.94
C ILE A 380 -11.29 -1.14 13.66
N GLY A 381 -12.56 -0.72 13.68
CA GLY A 381 -13.24 -0.15 12.53
C GLY A 381 -12.58 1.14 11.99
N LYS A 382 -11.95 1.94 12.86
CA LYS A 382 -11.14 3.09 12.44
C LYS A 382 -9.92 2.65 11.65
N ILE A 383 -9.15 1.69 12.18
CA ILE A 383 -7.92 1.17 11.56
C ILE A 383 -8.23 0.46 10.24
N LEU A 384 -9.29 -0.35 10.20
CA LEU A 384 -9.65 -1.14 9.02
C LEU A 384 -10.06 -0.29 7.81
N GLY A 385 -10.56 0.95 8.01
CA GLY A 385 -10.95 1.77 6.86
C GLY A 385 -11.57 3.11 7.21
N GLY A 386 -12.16 3.25 8.41
CA GLY A 386 -12.86 4.47 8.83
C GLY A 386 -11.97 5.72 8.76
N ASN A 387 -10.71 5.59 9.10
CA ASN A 387 -9.74 6.68 9.07
C ASN A 387 -9.45 7.17 7.65
N LEU A 388 -9.21 6.25 6.71
CA LEU A 388 -9.00 6.62 5.32
C LEU A 388 -10.24 7.27 4.71
N LEU A 389 -11.42 6.65 4.88
CA LEU A 389 -12.66 7.19 4.31
C LEU A 389 -12.97 8.60 4.82
N ARG A 390 -12.75 8.85 6.12
CA ARG A 390 -12.86 10.19 6.71
C ARG A 390 -11.85 11.17 6.08
N THR A 391 -10.60 10.77 5.93
CA THR A 391 -9.53 11.59 5.33
C THR A 391 -9.84 11.90 3.87
N TRP A 392 -10.22 10.90 3.09
CA TRP A 392 -10.61 11.07 1.69
C TRP A 392 -11.80 12.03 1.54
N ALA A 393 -12.86 11.86 2.36
CA ALA A 393 -14.00 12.78 2.34
C ALA A 393 -13.61 14.23 2.67
N ARG A 394 -12.64 14.46 3.56
CA ARG A 394 -12.13 15.81 3.86
C ARG A 394 -11.34 16.39 2.69
N ILE A 395 -10.59 15.57 1.97
CA ILE A 395 -9.84 16.00 0.77
C ILE A 395 -10.81 16.38 -0.35
N GLU A 396 -11.83 15.56 -0.62
CA GLU A 396 -12.88 15.91 -1.57
C GLU A 396 -13.61 17.21 -1.21
N ALA A 397 -13.95 17.40 0.07
CA ALA A 397 -14.62 18.62 0.53
C ALA A 397 -13.73 19.88 0.41
N GLY A 398 -12.41 19.72 0.37
CA GLY A 398 -11.44 20.79 0.15
C GLY A 398 -11.16 21.09 -1.33
N ALA A 399 -11.67 20.25 -2.25
CA ALA A 399 -11.52 20.47 -3.68
C ALA A 399 -12.25 21.74 -4.13
N VAL A 400 -11.63 22.48 -5.06
CA VAL A 400 -12.21 23.71 -5.62
C VAL A 400 -12.85 23.37 -6.97
N PRO A 401 -14.18 23.52 -7.15
CA PRO A 401 -14.83 23.29 -8.43
C PRO A 401 -14.19 24.14 -9.53
N GLN A 402 -14.15 23.63 -10.76
CA GLN A 402 -13.91 24.49 -11.93
C GLN A 402 -15.18 25.30 -12.19
N ASP A 403 -15.05 26.62 -12.22
CA ASP A 403 -16.08 27.54 -12.70
C ASP A 403 -16.30 27.38 -14.21
#